data_89b197304514db5e66546a6ddc6c6bd7
#
_entry.id   89b197304514db5e66546a6ddc6c6bd7
#
_cell.length_a   1.000
_cell.length_b   1.000
_cell.length_c   1.000
_cell.angle_alpha   90.00
_cell.angle_beta   90.00
_cell.angle_gamma   90.00
#
_symmetry.space_group_name_H-M   'P 1'
#
loop_
_entity.id
_entity.type
_entity.pdbx_description
1 polymer ?
#
loop_
_entity_poly.entity_id
_entity_poly.type
_entity_poly.pdbx_seq_one_letter_code
_entity_poly.pdbx_strand_id
1 'polypeptide(L)'
;MWYIDSSAIIKLIKPEIESAALIKKLPSSLITSRISRVEVARTIIRHEPDLLDTTYDVLADIQMVPVEDAIITIAENLPQHIDLRSLDSLHIASALAIKNVLKGIITYDKEMAEAAKVLGFTTHSPGMK
;
A
#
# COMPACT_ATOMS: atom_id res chain seq x y z
N MET A 1 2.89 3.85 13.19
CA MET A 1 3.30 3.46 11.83
C MET A 1 2.05 3.15 11.02
N TRP A 2 2.04 3.56 9.78
CA TRP A 2 0.95 3.31 8.83
C TRP A 2 1.44 2.48 7.65
N TYR A 3 0.63 1.50 7.26
CA TYR A 3 0.86 0.77 6.01
C TYR A 3 0.33 1.59 4.85
N ILE A 4 1.10 1.66 3.77
CA ILE A 4 0.70 2.36 2.55
C ILE A 4 0.82 1.40 1.38
N ASP A 5 -0.24 1.24 0.59
CA ASP A 5 -0.20 0.35 -0.57
C ASP A 5 0.26 1.08 -1.84
N SER A 6 0.41 0.33 -2.92
CA SER A 6 0.89 0.87 -4.20
C SER A 6 0.00 1.99 -4.75
N SER A 7 -1.32 1.87 -4.57
CA SER A 7 -2.27 2.88 -5.08
C SER A 7 -2.02 4.25 -4.46
N ALA A 8 -1.69 4.28 -3.17
CA ALA A 8 -1.39 5.52 -2.46
C ALA A 8 0.03 6.02 -2.75
N ILE A 9 1.01 5.12 -2.84
CA ILE A 9 2.40 5.50 -3.17
C ILE A 9 2.45 6.21 -4.52
N ILE A 10 1.72 5.70 -5.52
CA ILE A 10 1.67 6.31 -6.86
C ILE A 10 1.21 7.77 -6.78
N LYS A 11 0.26 8.09 -5.91
CA LYS A 11 -0.23 9.47 -5.73
C LYS A 11 0.81 10.41 -5.09
N LEU A 12 1.82 9.87 -4.42
CA LEU A 12 2.94 10.65 -3.92
C LEU A 12 3.94 11.02 -5.01
N ILE A 13 3.90 10.31 -6.14
CA ILE A 13 4.86 10.44 -7.25
C ILE A 13 4.21 11.18 -8.42
N LYS A 14 3.06 10.70 -8.88
CA LYS A 14 2.31 11.24 -10.00
C LYS A 14 1.15 12.08 -9.45
N PRO A 15 1.16 13.43 -9.62
CA PRO A 15 0.10 14.25 -9.11
C PRO A 15 -1.27 13.89 -9.68
N GLU A 16 -2.21 13.63 -8.77
CA GLU A 16 -3.60 13.33 -9.07
C GLU A 16 -4.48 14.16 -8.12
N ILE A 17 -5.80 14.04 -8.26
CA ILE A 17 -6.75 14.85 -7.49
C ILE A 17 -6.51 14.74 -5.98
N GLU A 18 -6.25 13.53 -5.49
CA GLU A 18 -6.10 13.26 -4.06
C GLU A 18 -4.69 13.55 -3.52
N SER A 19 -3.71 13.78 -4.39
CA SER A 19 -2.29 13.89 -3.98
C SER A 19 -2.04 14.96 -2.94
N ALA A 20 -2.62 16.16 -3.11
CA ALA A 20 -2.43 17.25 -2.16
C ALA A 20 -2.95 16.89 -0.76
N ALA A 21 -4.14 16.28 -0.68
CA ALA A 21 -4.73 15.86 0.59
C ALA A 21 -3.90 14.75 1.25
N LEU A 22 -3.39 13.80 0.45
CA LEU A 22 -2.54 12.73 0.95
C LEU A 22 -1.24 13.30 1.53
N ILE A 23 -0.56 14.16 0.80
CA ILE A 23 0.70 14.77 1.24
C ILE A 23 0.48 15.53 2.56
N LYS A 24 -0.59 16.32 2.64
CA LYS A 24 -0.91 17.10 3.84
C LYS A 24 -1.11 16.23 5.07
N LYS A 25 -1.69 15.05 4.91
CA LYS A 25 -2.03 14.13 6.01
C LYS A 25 -1.05 12.97 6.14
N LEU A 26 0.06 12.99 5.41
CA LEU A 26 0.99 11.87 5.36
C LEU A 26 1.64 11.65 6.73
N PRO A 27 1.53 10.44 7.30
CA PRO A 27 2.22 10.12 8.54
C PRO A 27 3.74 10.12 8.35
N SER A 28 4.47 10.37 9.43
CA SER A 28 5.93 10.40 9.42
C SER A 28 6.55 9.00 9.30
N SER A 29 5.82 7.96 9.68
CA SER A 29 6.34 6.59 9.67
C SER A 29 5.45 5.71 8.79
N LEU A 30 6.01 5.28 7.67
CA LEU A 30 5.32 4.49 6.64
C LEU A 30 6.03 3.17 6.40
N ILE A 31 5.23 2.14 6.12
CA ILE A 31 5.72 0.83 5.71
C ILE A 31 4.83 0.28 4.60
N THR A 32 5.41 -0.47 3.70
CA THR A 32 4.68 -1.14 2.61
C THR A 32 5.26 -2.54 2.41
N SER A 33 4.65 -3.33 1.52
CA SER A 33 5.24 -4.58 1.08
C SER A 33 6.35 -4.31 0.07
N ARG A 34 7.38 -5.12 0.07
CA ARG A 34 8.44 -5.04 -0.94
C ARG A 34 7.91 -5.20 -2.36
N ILE A 35 6.76 -5.86 -2.55
CA ILE A 35 6.11 -5.98 -3.86
C ILE A 35 5.73 -4.61 -4.45
N SER A 36 5.55 -3.59 -3.61
CA SER A 36 5.24 -2.24 -4.05
C SER A 36 6.31 -1.66 -4.97
N ARG A 37 7.58 -2.04 -4.80
CA ARG A 37 8.65 -1.59 -5.69
C ARG A 37 8.34 -1.95 -7.15
N VAL A 38 7.91 -3.18 -7.38
CA VAL A 38 7.59 -3.66 -8.74
C VAL A 38 6.32 -2.98 -9.25
N GLU A 39 5.27 -2.96 -8.46
CA GLU A 39 3.99 -2.39 -8.86
C GLU A 39 4.11 -0.91 -9.20
N VAL A 40 4.74 -0.14 -8.32
CA VAL A 40 4.89 1.31 -8.48
C VAL A 40 5.84 1.61 -9.66
N ALA A 41 7.01 0.98 -9.70
CA ALA A 41 7.97 1.20 -10.78
C ALA A 41 7.37 0.86 -12.16
N ARG A 42 6.68 -0.28 -12.27
CA ARG A 42 6.06 -0.68 -13.53
C ARG A 42 4.96 0.27 -13.97
N THR A 43 4.16 0.76 -13.04
CA THR A 43 3.09 1.73 -13.33
C THR A 43 3.69 3.06 -13.81
N ILE A 44 4.71 3.55 -13.13
CA ILE A 44 5.37 4.82 -13.49
C ILE A 44 6.07 4.69 -14.86
N ILE A 45 6.78 3.60 -15.10
CA ILE A 45 7.43 3.36 -16.40
C ILE A 45 6.40 3.39 -17.53
N ARG A 46 5.21 2.83 -17.29
CA ARG A 46 4.16 2.78 -18.30
C ARG A 46 3.53 4.14 -18.58
N HIS A 47 3.31 4.96 -17.56
CA HIS A 47 2.51 6.18 -17.69
C HIS A 47 3.31 7.47 -17.61
N GLU A 48 4.38 7.52 -16.84
CA GLU A 48 5.16 8.73 -16.58
C GLU A 48 6.64 8.37 -16.39
N PRO A 49 7.32 7.83 -17.44
CA PRO A 49 8.69 7.32 -17.28
C PRO A 49 9.70 8.37 -16.79
N ASP A 50 9.43 9.66 -17.02
CA ASP A 50 10.29 10.74 -16.54
C ASP A 50 10.30 10.88 -15.02
N LEU A 51 9.33 10.27 -14.32
CA LEU A 51 9.25 10.30 -12.87
C LEU A 51 9.93 9.12 -12.18
N LEU A 52 10.70 8.32 -12.90
CA LEU A 52 11.29 7.10 -12.34
C LEU A 52 12.29 7.42 -11.22
N ASP A 53 13.12 8.46 -11.38
CA ASP A 53 14.06 8.86 -10.33
C ASP A 53 13.33 9.32 -9.07
N THR A 54 12.27 10.12 -9.24
CA THR A 54 11.40 10.54 -8.14
C THR A 54 10.77 9.33 -7.45
N THR A 55 10.40 8.31 -8.21
CA THR A 55 9.84 7.06 -7.68
C THR A 55 10.78 6.41 -6.68
N TYR A 56 12.05 6.27 -7.04
CA TYR A 56 13.02 5.65 -6.16
C TYR A 56 13.34 6.50 -4.93
N ASP A 57 13.31 7.82 -5.06
CA ASP A 57 13.45 8.73 -3.93
C ASP A 57 12.30 8.56 -2.93
N VAL A 58 11.07 8.48 -3.42
CA VAL A 58 9.89 8.26 -2.56
C VAL A 58 9.96 6.89 -1.87
N LEU A 59 10.29 5.84 -2.63
CA LEU A 59 10.37 4.48 -2.08
C LEU A 59 11.48 4.35 -1.03
N ALA A 60 12.56 5.12 -1.16
CA ALA A 60 13.65 5.09 -0.20
C ALA A 60 13.24 5.55 1.21
N ASP A 61 12.20 6.35 1.32
CA ASP A 61 11.69 6.86 2.60
C ASP A 61 10.62 5.96 3.24
N ILE A 62 10.28 4.86 2.60
CA ILE A 62 9.25 3.93 3.07
C ILE A 62 9.89 2.61 3.46
N GLN A 63 9.65 2.16 4.70
CA GLN A 63 10.10 0.84 5.13
C GLN A 63 9.35 -0.25 4.35
N MET A 64 9.95 -1.42 4.24
CA MET A 64 9.37 -2.51 3.45
C MET A 64 9.36 -3.83 4.21
N VAL A 65 8.21 -4.52 4.15
CA VAL A 65 8.06 -5.89 4.62
C VAL A 65 8.52 -6.80 3.48
N PRO A 66 9.52 -7.66 3.70
CA PRO A 66 9.93 -8.60 2.66
C PRO A 66 8.84 -9.62 2.36
N VAL A 67 8.78 -10.07 1.11
CA VAL A 67 7.82 -11.10 0.67
C VAL A 67 8.46 -12.47 0.91
N GLU A 68 8.42 -12.91 2.17
CA GLU A 68 8.97 -14.19 2.61
C GLU A 68 7.88 -15.26 2.65
N ASP A 69 8.27 -16.52 2.85
CA ASP A 69 7.33 -17.66 2.88
C ASP A 69 6.21 -17.45 3.91
N ALA A 70 6.51 -16.86 5.05
CA ALA A 70 5.48 -16.58 6.07
C ALA A 70 4.38 -15.65 5.54
N ILE A 71 4.74 -14.64 4.74
CA ILE A 71 3.78 -13.71 4.12
C ILE A 71 2.95 -14.46 3.06
N ILE A 72 3.61 -15.27 2.25
CA ILE A 72 2.92 -16.08 1.24
C ILE A 72 1.87 -17.00 1.92
N THR A 73 2.26 -17.64 3.01
CA THR A 73 1.35 -18.53 3.75
C THR A 73 0.14 -17.76 4.29
N ILE A 74 0.33 -16.56 4.84
CA ILE A 74 -0.79 -15.74 5.32
C ILE A 74 -1.72 -15.40 4.15
N ALA A 75 -1.15 -14.97 3.02
CA ALA A 75 -1.91 -14.60 1.83
C ALA A 75 -2.76 -15.75 1.29
N GLU A 76 -2.18 -16.96 1.23
CA GLU A 76 -2.87 -18.16 0.79
C GLU A 76 -4.03 -18.56 1.70
N ASN A 77 -3.95 -18.22 2.97
CA ASN A 77 -4.89 -18.66 4.01
C ASN A 77 -5.80 -17.53 4.52
N LEU A 78 -5.96 -16.44 3.77
CA LEU A 78 -6.94 -15.40 4.13
C LEU A 78 -8.33 -16.02 4.22
N PRO A 79 -9.22 -15.48 5.09
CA PRO A 79 -10.59 -15.98 5.20
C PRO A 79 -11.29 -16.03 3.84
N GLN A 80 -12.09 -17.06 3.61
CA GLN A 80 -12.75 -17.31 2.32
C GLN A 80 -13.59 -16.11 1.83
N HIS A 81 -14.17 -15.36 2.74
CA HIS A 81 -15.00 -14.20 2.40
C HIS A 81 -14.18 -12.96 2.00
N ILE A 82 -12.85 -13.01 2.15
CA ILE A 82 -11.95 -11.96 1.67
C ILE A 82 -11.59 -12.29 0.23
N ASP A 83 -12.24 -11.62 -0.72
CA ASP A 83 -12.05 -11.87 -2.14
C ASP A 83 -11.11 -10.82 -2.73
N LEU A 84 -9.82 -11.12 -2.71
CA LEU A 84 -8.78 -10.23 -3.22
C LEU A 84 -7.95 -10.94 -4.28
N ARG A 85 -7.43 -10.15 -5.23
CA ARG A 85 -6.44 -10.61 -6.19
C ARG A 85 -5.11 -10.91 -5.49
N SER A 86 -4.23 -11.65 -6.16
CA SER A 86 -2.99 -12.14 -5.59
C SER A 86 -2.11 -11.02 -4.99
N LEU A 87 -1.91 -9.92 -5.74
CA LEU A 87 -1.07 -8.82 -5.25
C LEU A 87 -1.71 -8.11 -4.05
N ASP A 88 -3.01 -7.90 -4.08
CA ASP A 88 -3.74 -7.29 -2.96
C ASP A 88 -3.71 -8.20 -1.73
N SER A 89 -3.78 -9.51 -1.93
CA SER A 89 -3.64 -10.50 -0.86
C SER A 89 -2.27 -10.40 -0.19
N LEU A 90 -1.20 -10.15 -0.97
CA LEU A 90 0.14 -9.96 -0.43
C LEU A 90 0.24 -8.66 0.40
N HIS A 91 -0.41 -7.58 -0.02
CA HIS A 91 -0.47 -6.37 0.76
C HIS A 91 -1.17 -6.59 2.11
N ILE A 92 -2.34 -7.21 2.08
CA ILE A 92 -3.10 -7.50 3.30
C ILE A 92 -2.32 -8.45 4.21
N ALA A 93 -1.69 -9.48 3.65
CA ALA A 93 -0.87 -10.42 4.42
C ALA A 93 0.31 -9.70 5.10
N SER A 94 0.97 -8.80 4.38
CA SER A 94 2.07 -8.00 4.91
C SER A 94 1.61 -7.14 6.08
N ALA A 95 0.47 -6.48 5.94
CA ALA A 95 -0.11 -5.67 7.01
C ALA A 95 -0.52 -6.53 8.21
N LEU A 96 -1.13 -7.69 7.98
CA LEU A 96 -1.53 -8.62 9.06
C LEU A 96 -0.33 -9.09 9.88
N ALA A 97 0.79 -9.37 9.20
CA ALA A 97 2.01 -9.84 9.88
C ALA A 97 2.55 -8.82 10.90
N ILE A 98 2.27 -7.55 10.70
CA ILE A 98 2.75 -6.47 11.56
C ILE A 98 1.61 -5.64 12.15
N LYS A 99 0.43 -6.22 12.26
CA LYS A 99 -0.79 -5.51 12.68
C LYS A 99 -0.63 -4.79 14.01
N ASN A 100 0.10 -5.39 14.94
CA ASN A 100 0.28 -4.84 16.29
C ASN A 100 1.06 -3.52 16.33
N VAL A 101 1.82 -3.18 15.29
CA VAL A 101 2.56 -1.91 15.20
C VAL A 101 1.90 -0.91 14.26
N LEU A 102 0.83 -1.30 13.57
CA LEU A 102 0.15 -0.44 12.62
C LEU A 102 -1.01 0.32 13.27
N LYS A 103 -1.13 1.59 12.93
CA LYS A 103 -2.30 2.41 13.24
C LYS A 103 -3.41 2.20 12.21
N GLY A 104 -3.05 1.80 11.00
CA GLY A 104 -4.00 1.56 9.94
C GLY A 104 -3.33 1.43 8.58
N ILE A 105 -4.15 1.44 7.53
CA ILE A 105 -3.74 1.27 6.14
C ILE A 105 -4.21 2.48 5.33
N ILE A 106 -3.31 3.04 4.53
CA ILE A 106 -3.62 4.09 3.57
C ILE A 106 -3.73 3.43 2.20
N THR A 107 -4.90 3.50 1.59
CA THR A 107 -5.17 2.92 0.28
C THR A 107 -6.26 3.72 -0.45
N TYR A 108 -6.19 3.72 -1.77
CA TYR A 108 -7.24 4.28 -2.63
C TYR A 108 -7.98 3.20 -3.40
N ASP A 109 -7.67 1.94 -3.14
CA ASP A 109 -8.37 0.79 -3.70
C ASP A 109 -9.53 0.43 -2.77
N LYS A 110 -10.76 0.50 -3.29
CA LYS A 110 -11.98 0.26 -2.50
C LYS A 110 -12.07 -1.18 -2.00
N GLU A 111 -11.70 -2.15 -2.81
CA GLU A 111 -11.73 -3.57 -2.42
C GLU A 111 -10.73 -3.85 -1.31
N MET A 112 -9.52 -3.28 -1.43
CA MET A 112 -8.49 -3.36 -0.41
C MET A 112 -8.97 -2.73 0.91
N ALA A 113 -9.56 -1.53 0.84
CA ALA A 113 -10.07 -0.83 2.02
C ALA A 113 -11.15 -1.64 2.73
N GLU A 114 -12.07 -2.25 1.98
CA GLU A 114 -13.11 -3.08 2.56
C GLU A 114 -12.56 -4.33 3.25
N ALA A 115 -11.65 -5.03 2.60
CA ALA A 115 -10.98 -6.19 3.17
C ALA A 115 -10.23 -5.81 4.46
N ALA A 116 -9.52 -4.69 4.44
CA ALA A 116 -8.79 -4.19 5.59
C ALA A 116 -9.73 -3.92 6.77
N LYS A 117 -10.86 -3.28 6.53
CA LYS A 117 -11.87 -3.00 7.57
C LYS A 117 -12.42 -4.29 8.18
N VAL A 118 -12.77 -5.26 7.35
CA VAL A 118 -13.26 -6.57 7.81
C VAL A 118 -12.25 -7.25 8.72
N LEU A 119 -10.95 -7.09 8.42
CA LEU A 119 -9.87 -7.66 9.20
C LEU A 119 -9.44 -6.81 10.39
N GLY A 120 -10.18 -5.74 10.68
CA GLY A 120 -9.98 -4.93 11.87
C GLY A 120 -9.01 -3.77 11.74
N PHE A 121 -8.64 -3.38 10.52
CA PHE A 121 -7.79 -2.22 10.30
C PHE A 121 -8.59 -0.92 10.17
N THR A 122 -8.03 0.17 10.67
CA THR A 122 -8.46 1.51 10.30
C THR A 122 -7.94 1.81 8.90
N THR A 123 -8.75 2.42 8.04
CA THR A 123 -8.34 2.77 6.69
C THR A 123 -8.46 4.26 6.45
N HIS A 124 -7.50 4.82 5.71
CA HIS A 124 -7.50 6.22 5.29
C HIS A 124 -7.32 6.34 3.79
N SER A 125 -8.09 7.23 3.18
CA SER A 125 -8.01 7.57 1.76
C SER A 125 -8.15 9.10 1.63
N PRO A 126 -7.15 9.89 2.08
CA PRO A 126 -7.27 11.34 2.11
C PRO A 126 -7.65 11.93 0.75
N GLY A 127 -8.69 12.77 0.74
CA GLY A 127 -9.16 13.44 -0.48
C GLY A 127 -10.09 12.60 -1.36
N MET A 128 -10.32 11.33 -1.03
CA MET A 128 -11.23 10.49 -1.79
C MET A 128 -12.67 10.75 -1.34
N LYS A 129 -13.56 10.90 -2.30
CA LYS A 129 -14.99 11.13 -2.05
C LYS A 129 -15.79 9.84 -2.06
#